data_6dff3b256da2d2ea3c169e388e0b2b6f
#
_entry.id   6dff3b256da2d2ea3c169e388e0b2b6f
#
_cell.length_a   1.000
_cell.length_b   1.000
_cell.length_c   1.000
_cell.angle_alpha   90.00
_cell.angle_beta   90.00
_cell.angle_gamma   90.00
#
_symmetry.space_group_name_H-M   'P 1'
#
loop_
_entity.id
_entity.type
_entity.pdbx_description
1 polymer ?
#
loop_
_entity_poly.entity_id
_entity_poly.type
_entity_poly.pdbx_seq_one_letter_code
_entity_poly.pdbx_strand_id
1 'polypeptide(L)'
;MIKKKRQTPLTILKLEALLRRLPSNHPQRKNIEESLKKYYAGFRGEEAIDYYLNDLDEEPYFIFQDIRLPCKDGTFFQLDFLILTTFFILIIEVKNITGILYFDREFHQLIRITSEKEEAFHDPIIQVRKHVYQL
;
A
#
# COMPACT_ATOMS: atom_id res chain seq x y z
N MET A 1 -20.13 -0.46 6.03
CA MET A 1 -20.05 1.04 5.96
C MET A 1 -18.63 1.52 6.13
N ILE A 2 -18.12 2.37 5.19
CA ILE A 2 -16.76 2.94 5.26
C ILE A 2 -16.71 4.03 6.34
N LYS A 3 -15.89 3.84 7.35
CA LYS A 3 -15.70 4.77 8.48
C LYS A 3 -14.53 5.73 8.28
N LYS A 4 -13.47 5.29 7.60
CA LYS A 4 -12.34 6.12 7.20
C LYS A 4 -12.04 5.87 5.73
N LYS A 5 -12.12 6.91 4.92
CA LYS A 5 -11.73 6.88 3.50
C LYS A 5 -10.24 7.19 3.36
N ARG A 6 -9.61 6.54 2.38
CA ARG A 6 -8.26 6.83 1.90
C ARG A 6 -8.19 8.25 1.36
N GLN A 7 -7.07 8.87 1.55
CA GLN A 7 -6.72 10.15 0.95
C GLN A 7 -5.48 9.97 0.06
N THR A 8 -5.32 10.86 -0.92
CA THR A 8 -4.10 10.86 -1.71
C THR A 8 -2.87 11.03 -0.81
N PRO A 9 -1.89 10.11 -0.85
CA PRO A 9 -0.72 10.17 0.00
C PRO A 9 0.03 11.50 -0.15
N LEU A 10 0.43 12.07 0.98
CA LEU A 10 1.18 13.33 1.00
C LEU A 10 2.47 13.28 0.16
N THR A 11 3.09 12.10 0.06
CA THR A 11 4.27 11.87 -0.78
C THR A 11 3.97 12.11 -2.25
N ILE A 12 2.83 11.67 -2.77
CA ILE A 12 2.39 11.93 -4.14
C ILE A 12 2.26 13.44 -4.36
N LEU A 13 1.52 14.13 -3.48
CA LEU A 13 1.32 15.57 -3.57
C LEU A 13 2.65 16.36 -3.53
N LYS A 14 3.60 15.94 -2.68
CA LYS A 14 4.94 16.53 -2.60
C LYS A 14 5.74 16.33 -3.88
N LEU A 15 5.75 15.11 -4.45
CA LEU A 15 6.48 14.81 -5.68
C LEU A 15 5.90 15.56 -6.87
N GLU A 16 4.58 15.67 -6.97
CA GLU A 16 3.91 16.48 -7.99
C GLU A 16 4.26 17.98 -7.87
N ALA A 17 4.18 18.51 -6.63
CA ALA A 17 4.54 19.90 -6.38
C ALA A 17 6.01 20.18 -6.73
N LEU A 18 6.91 19.23 -6.45
CA LEU A 18 8.32 19.32 -6.79
C LEU A 18 8.52 19.32 -8.32
N LEU A 19 7.89 18.41 -9.05
CA LEU A 19 7.98 18.34 -10.52
C LEU A 19 7.45 19.59 -11.20
N ARG A 20 6.42 20.25 -10.66
CA ARG A 20 5.93 21.54 -11.19
C ARG A 20 6.92 22.69 -11.04
N ARG A 21 7.82 22.61 -10.05
CA ARG A 21 8.79 23.67 -9.74
C ARG A 21 10.18 23.42 -10.31
N LEU A 22 10.53 22.16 -10.61
CA LEU A 22 11.84 21.81 -11.14
C LEU A 22 11.94 22.14 -12.63
N PRO A 23 13.07 22.72 -13.08
CA PRO A 23 13.38 22.86 -14.50
C PRO A 23 13.33 21.53 -15.24
N SER A 24 12.98 21.54 -16.51
CA SER A 24 12.87 20.32 -17.34
C SER A 24 14.20 19.56 -17.46
N ASN A 25 15.33 20.27 -17.39
CA ASN A 25 16.68 19.73 -17.49
C ASN A 25 17.32 19.40 -16.13
N HIS A 26 16.56 19.44 -15.02
CA HIS A 26 17.12 19.16 -13.70
C HIS A 26 17.57 17.70 -13.59
N PRO A 27 18.81 17.39 -13.11
CA PRO A 27 19.39 16.04 -13.10
C PRO A 27 18.53 14.99 -12.37
N GLN A 28 17.84 15.39 -11.31
CA GLN A 28 17.00 14.48 -10.50
C GLN A 28 15.57 14.34 -11.03
N ARG A 29 15.18 15.05 -12.08
CA ARG A 29 13.78 15.06 -12.55
C ARG A 29 13.29 13.65 -12.90
N LYS A 30 14.10 12.89 -13.63
CA LYS A 30 13.77 11.50 -14.02
C LYS A 30 13.55 10.60 -12.81
N ASN A 31 14.41 10.67 -11.81
CA ASN A 31 14.28 9.88 -10.57
C ASN A 31 12.99 10.23 -9.81
N ILE A 32 12.61 11.50 -9.80
CA ILE A 32 11.39 11.97 -9.15
C ILE A 32 10.15 11.47 -9.91
N GLU A 33 10.17 11.53 -11.25
CA GLU A 33 9.10 11.00 -12.11
C GLU A 33 8.92 9.48 -11.92
N GLU A 34 10.02 8.72 -11.85
CA GLU A 34 9.99 7.28 -11.58
C GLU A 34 9.43 6.98 -10.18
N SER A 35 9.84 7.74 -9.19
CA SER A 35 9.31 7.62 -7.83
C SER A 35 7.81 7.91 -7.79
N LEU A 36 7.37 8.97 -8.45
CA LEU A 36 5.95 9.34 -8.53
C LEU A 36 5.12 8.23 -9.19
N LYS A 37 5.62 7.62 -10.29
CA LYS A 37 4.98 6.48 -10.95
C LYS A 37 4.80 5.29 -9.99
N LYS A 38 5.83 4.97 -9.18
CA LYS A 38 5.76 3.88 -8.19
C LYS A 38 4.71 4.15 -7.11
N TYR A 39 4.67 5.35 -6.56
CA TYR A 39 3.68 5.73 -5.55
C TYR A 39 2.25 5.72 -6.12
N TYR A 40 2.05 6.19 -7.34
CA TYR A 40 0.76 6.10 -8.01
C TYR A 40 0.33 4.65 -8.29
N ALA A 41 1.27 3.78 -8.69
CA ALA A 41 0.95 2.37 -8.91
C ALA A 41 0.45 1.72 -7.60
N GLY A 42 1.11 1.96 -6.47
CA GLY A 42 0.65 1.50 -5.16
C GLY A 42 -0.76 2.02 -4.85
N PHE A 43 -0.94 3.33 -4.89
CA PHE A 43 -2.21 3.99 -4.59
C PHE A 43 -3.38 3.48 -5.44
N ARG A 44 -3.18 3.33 -6.76
CA ARG A 44 -4.19 2.77 -7.68
C ARG A 44 -4.50 1.31 -7.40
N GLY A 45 -3.52 0.52 -6.96
CA GLY A 45 -3.75 -0.88 -6.54
C GLY A 45 -4.70 -0.96 -5.36
N GLU A 46 -4.52 -0.06 -4.40
CA GLU A 46 -5.40 0.05 -3.25
C GLU A 46 -6.79 0.59 -3.64
N GLU A 47 -6.88 1.61 -4.53
CA GLU A 47 -8.16 2.13 -5.06
C GLU A 47 -8.97 1.05 -5.82
N ALA A 48 -8.29 0.13 -6.50
CA ALA A 48 -8.96 -0.96 -7.20
C ALA A 48 -9.73 -1.90 -6.26
N ILE A 49 -9.27 -2.05 -5.01
CA ILE A 49 -9.98 -2.83 -3.99
C ILE A 49 -11.23 -2.09 -3.51
N ASP A 50 -11.21 -0.77 -3.47
CA ASP A 50 -12.36 0.05 -3.04
C ASP A 50 -13.60 -0.25 -3.88
N TYR A 51 -13.42 -0.50 -5.19
CA TYR A 51 -14.51 -0.88 -6.09
C TYR A 51 -15.24 -2.14 -5.59
N TYR A 52 -14.51 -3.19 -5.25
CA TYR A 52 -15.11 -4.44 -4.77
C TYR A 52 -15.71 -4.31 -3.37
N LEU A 53 -15.12 -3.47 -2.52
CA LEU A 53 -15.64 -3.25 -1.17
C LEU A 53 -16.93 -2.40 -1.16
N ASN A 54 -17.15 -1.58 -2.19
CA ASN A 54 -18.39 -0.81 -2.32
C ASN A 54 -19.59 -1.68 -2.73
N ASP A 55 -19.35 -2.84 -3.36
CA ASP A 55 -20.37 -3.78 -3.78
C ASP A 55 -20.77 -4.78 -2.68
N LEU A 56 -20.15 -4.69 -1.50
CA LEU A 56 -20.55 -5.51 -0.35
C LEU A 56 -21.90 -5.03 0.18
N ASP A 57 -22.81 -5.98 0.43
CA ASP A 57 -24.12 -5.72 1.03
C ASP A 57 -24.01 -4.94 2.35
N GLU A 58 -25.08 -4.23 2.76
CA GLU A 58 -25.13 -3.42 3.98
C GLU A 58 -25.13 -4.22 5.29
N GLU A 59 -24.35 -5.30 5.35
CA GLU A 59 -24.10 -6.05 6.57
C GLU A 59 -23.39 -5.19 7.63
N PRO A 60 -23.50 -5.53 8.92
CA PRO A 60 -22.92 -4.73 10.00
C PRO A 60 -21.39 -4.88 10.07
N TYR A 61 -20.68 -4.31 9.10
CA TYR A 61 -19.22 -4.21 9.11
C TYR A 61 -18.74 -2.77 8.95
N PHE A 62 -17.56 -2.50 9.51
CA PHE A 62 -16.90 -1.22 9.41
C PHE A 62 -15.61 -1.36 8.61
N ILE A 63 -15.43 -0.53 7.58
CA ILE A 63 -14.23 -0.51 6.73
C ILE A 63 -13.43 0.73 7.06
N PHE A 64 -12.14 0.53 7.35
CA PHE A 64 -11.16 1.58 7.51
C PHE A 64 -10.09 1.41 6.43
N GLN A 65 -9.92 2.43 5.59
CA GLN A 65 -8.92 2.49 4.55
C GLN A 65 -7.75 3.33 5.03
N ASP A 66 -6.51 2.88 4.75
CA ASP A 66 -5.28 3.61 5.07
C ASP A 66 -5.26 4.05 6.55
N ILE A 67 -5.54 3.11 7.47
CA ILE A 67 -5.59 3.41 8.90
C ILE A 67 -4.20 3.27 9.54
N ARG A 68 -3.83 4.27 10.31
CA ARG A 68 -2.59 4.28 11.09
C ARG A 68 -2.91 4.16 12.58
N LEU A 69 -2.35 3.14 13.21
CA LEU A 69 -2.61 2.79 14.60
C LEU A 69 -1.31 2.85 15.43
N PRO A 70 -1.38 3.24 16.71
CA PRO A 70 -0.21 3.25 17.59
C PRO A 70 0.13 1.83 18.06
N CYS A 71 1.43 1.53 18.15
CA CYS A 71 1.95 0.37 18.86
C CYS A 71 2.15 0.69 20.34
N LYS A 72 2.33 -0.35 21.18
CA LYS A 72 2.60 -0.21 22.61
C LYS A 72 3.92 0.51 22.93
N ASP A 73 4.88 0.46 22.02
CA ASP A 73 6.20 1.11 22.13
C ASP A 73 6.21 2.59 21.68
N GLY A 74 5.04 3.15 21.35
CA GLY A 74 4.89 4.51 20.84
C GLY A 74 5.17 4.68 19.35
N THR A 75 5.55 3.63 18.64
CA THR A 75 5.63 3.64 17.17
C THR A 75 4.23 3.49 16.54
N PHE A 76 4.16 3.57 15.23
CA PHE A 76 2.89 3.42 14.50
C PHE A 76 3.05 2.38 13.41
N PHE A 77 1.98 1.65 13.15
CA PHE A 77 1.84 0.81 11.97
C PHE A 77 0.62 1.25 11.14
N GLN A 78 0.64 0.94 9.87
CA GLN A 78 -0.38 1.33 8.91
C GLN A 78 -0.94 0.10 8.22
N LEU A 79 -2.25 0.06 8.06
CA LEU A 79 -2.98 -0.99 7.37
C LEU A 79 -3.64 -0.39 6.13
N ASP A 80 -3.50 -1.05 4.97
CA ASP A 80 -4.18 -0.61 3.75
C ASP A 80 -5.69 -0.70 3.93
N PHE A 81 -6.16 -1.83 4.52
CA PHE A 81 -7.55 -1.99 4.92
C PHE A 81 -7.67 -2.76 6.24
N LEU A 82 -8.58 -2.30 7.08
CA LEU A 82 -9.07 -3.01 8.25
C LEU A 82 -10.60 -3.11 8.15
N ILE A 83 -11.14 -4.32 8.20
CA ILE A 83 -12.57 -4.57 8.17
C ILE A 83 -12.95 -5.24 9.50
N LEU A 84 -13.86 -4.58 10.22
CA LEU A 84 -14.40 -5.11 11.48
C LEU A 84 -15.81 -5.61 11.24
N THR A 85 -16.05 -6.85 11.64
CA THR A 85 -17.37 -7.48 11.62
C THR A 85 -17.73 -7.92 13.05
N THR A 86 -18.94 -8.45 13.22
CA THR A 86 -19.37 -9.05 14.49
C THR A 86 -18.70 -10.41 14.75
N PHE A 87 -18.07 -11.04 13.75
CA PHE A 87 -17.53 -12.39 13.82
C PHE A 87 -16.00 -12.43 13.74
N PHE A 88 -15.40 -11.50 12.99
CA PHE A 88 -13.95 -11.50 12.74
C PHE A 88 -13.41 -10.10 12.42
N ILE A 89 -12.10 -9.97 12.51
CA ILE A 89 -11.33 -8.82 12.01
C ILE A 89 -10.55 -9.28 10.79
N LEU A 90 -10.66 -8.55 9.69
CA LEU A 90 -9.93 -8.84 8.46
C LEU A 90 -8.95 -7.70 8.16
N ILE A 91 -7.68 -8.06 7.98
CA ILE A 91 -6.63 -7.17 7.48
C ILE A 91 -6.37 -7.53 6.02
N ILE A 92 -6.38 -6.52 5.13
CA ILE A 92 -5.99 -6.70 3.73
C ILE A 92 -4.78 -5.83 3.46
N GLU A 93 -3.72 -6.45 2.95
CA GLU A 93 -2.50 -5.80 2.45
C GLU A 93 -2.49 -5.90 0.92
N VAL A 94 -2.27 -4.77 0.25
CA VAL A 94 -2.34 -4.68 -1.21
C VAL A 94 -0.95 -4.52 -1.80
N LYS A 95 -0.64 -5.34 -2.81
CA LYS A 95 0.60 -5.22 -3.60
C LYS A 95 0.26 -5.13 -5.09
N ASN A 96 0.37 -3.95 -5.66
CA ASN A 96 0.20 -3.73 -7.11
C ASN A 96 1.57 -3.70 -7.80
N ILE A 97 2.05 -4.88 -8.14
CA ILE A 97 3.40 -5.10 -8.71
C ILE A 97 3.25 -5.84 -10.04
N THR A 98 3.80 -5.28 -11.11
CA THR A 98 3.84 -5.91 -12.44
C THR A 98 5.08 -6.79 -12.60
N GLY A 99 4.99 -7.85 -13.41
CA GLY A 99 6.08 -8.80 -13.67
C GLY A 99 5.80 -10.17 -13.09
N ILE A 100 6.79 -11.05 -13.12
CA ILE A 100 6.72 -12.36 -12.48
C ILE A 100 7.07 -12.20 -11.02
N LEU A 101 6.20 -12.68 -10.13
CA LEU A 101 6.40 -12.61 -8.69
C LEU A 101 6.76 -14.00 -8.15
N TYR A 102 7.83 -14.06 -7.36
CA TYR A 102 8.30 -15.26 -6.71
C TYR A 102 8.42 -15.02 -5.20
N PHE A 103 7.80 -15.91 -4.39
CA PHE A 103 7.95 -15.88 -2.94
C PHE A 103 9.19 -16.69 -2.53
N ASP A 104 10.23 -15.99 -2.12
CA ASP A 104 11.40 -16.61 -1.53
C ASP A 104 11.14 -16.90 -0.05
N ARG A 105 10.93 -18.19 0.25
CA ARG A 105 10.61 -18.64 1.60
C ARG A 105 11.84 -18.72 2.51
N GLU A 106 13.02 -18.84 1.94
CA GLU A 106 14.28 -18.93 2.69
C GLU A 106 14.67 -17.56 3.24
N PHE A 107 14.64 -16.53 2.41
CA PHE A 107 14.97 -15.15 2.80
C PHE A 107 13.76 -14.28 3.16
N HIS A 108 12.56 -14.86 3.13
CA HIS A 108 11.33 -14.14 3.47
C HIS A 108 11.12 -12.86 2.65
N GLN A 109 11.24 -13.00 1.35
CA GLN A 109 11.15 -11.89 0.39
C GLN A 109 10.13 -12.21 -0.71
N LEU A 110 9.52 -11.15 -1.24
CA LEU A 110 8.81 -11.19 -2.50
C LEU A 110 9.73 -10.66 -3.59
N ILE A 111 10.15 -11.52 -4.51
CA ILE A 111 11.03 -11.16 -5.61
C ILE A 111 10.19 -10.87 -6.85
N ARG A 112 10.43 -9.73 -7.48
CA ARG A 112 9.90 -9.40 -8.80
C ARG A 112 10.96 -9.60 -9.86
N ILE A 113 10.61 -10.33 -10.90
CA ILE A 113 11.47 -10.58 -12.08
C ILE A 113 10.81 -9.87 -13.27
N THR A 114 11.59 -9.04 -13.95
CA THR A 114 11.25 -8.40 -15.21
C THR A 114 12.31 -8.72 -16.25
N SER A 115 12.11 -8.34 -17.53
CA SER A 115 13.14 -8.48 -18.58
C SER A 115 14.41 -7.66 -18.31
N GLU A 116 14.34 -6.64 -17.46
CA GLU A 116 15.45 -5.71 -17.25
C GLU A 116 16.17 -5.93 -15.91
N LYS A 117 15.43 -6.40 -14.89
CA LYS A 117 15.96 -6.49 -13.52
C LYS A 117 15.17 -7.42 -12.62
N GLU A 118 15.82 -7.79 -11.54
CA GLU A 118 15.25 -8.46 -10.38
C GLU A 118 15.24 -7.49 -9.19
N GLU A 119 14.13 -7.45 -8.45
CA GLU A 119 13.97 -6.58 -7.27
C GLU A 119 13.33 -7.35 -6.12
N ALA A 120 13.86 -7.18 -4.92
CA ALA A 120 13.33 -7.77 -3.70
C ALA A 120 12.43 -6.77 -2.95
N PHE A 121 11.30 -7.27 -2.47
CA PHE A 121 10.35 -6.55 -1.63
C PHE A 121 10.12 -7.32 -0.32
N HIS A 122 9.62 -6.64 0.69
CA HIS A 122 9.15 -7.31 1.90
C HIS A 122 8.06 -8.32 1.57
N ASP A 123 8.15 -9.50 2.19
CA ASP A 123 7.11 -10.51 2.06
C ASP A 123 5.79 -10.00 2.65
N PRO A 124 4.72 -9.86 1.83
CA PRO A 124 3.43 -9.35 2.30
C PRO A 124 2.75 -10.28 3.31
N ILE A 125 3.04 -11.59 3.28
CA ILE A 125 2.50 -12.56 4.26
C ILE A 125 3.09 -12.27 5.64
N ILE A 126 4.39 -12.01 5.72
CA ILE A 126 5.05 -11.64 6.97
C ILE A 126 4.59 -10.27 7.45
N GLN A 127 4.40 -9.33 6.53
CA GLN A 127 3.87 -8.02 6.84
C GLN A 127 2.49 -8.12 7.50
N VAL A 128 1.55 -8.88 6.91
CA VAL A 128 0.21 -9.08 7.49
C VAL A 128 0.30 -9.80 8.85
N ARG A 129 1.13 -10.84 8.98
CA ARG A 129 1.32 -11.51 10.28
C ARG A 129 1.81 -10.55 11.36
N LYS A 130 2.77 -9.68 11.02
CA LYS A 130 3.23 -8.63 11.95
C LYS A 130 2.08 -7.70 12.35
N HIS A 131 1.26 -7.28 11.40
CA HIS A 131 0.09 -6.42 11.67
C HIS A 131 -0.93 -7.09 12.60
N VAL A 132 -1.17 -8.41 12.44
CA VAL A 132 -2.04 -9.18 13.36
C VAL A 132 -1.52 -9.14 14.79
N TYR A 133 -0.20 -9.22 15.00
CA TYR A 133 0.39 -9.13 16.35
C TYR A 133 0.38 -7.70 16.92
N GLN A 134 0.36 -6.69 16.07
CA GLN A 134 0.35 -5.28 16.48
C GLN A 134 -1.06 -4.76 16.80
N LEU A 135 -2.09 -5.38 16.23
CA LEU A 135 -3.49 -5.06 16.44
C LEU A 135 -4.01 -5.66 17.75
#